data_be4a6d05955c488294d72bdbc68f44f1
#
_entry.id   be4a6d05955c488294d72bdbc68f44f1
#
_cell.length_a   1.000
_cell.length_b   1.000
_cell.length_c   1.000
_cell.angle_alpha   90.00
_cell.angle_beta   90.00
_cell.angle_gamma   90.00
#
_symmetry.space_group_name_H-M   'P 1'
#
loop_
_entity.id
_entity.type
_entity.pdbx_description
1 polymer ?
#
loop_
_entity_poly.entity_id
_entity_poly.type
_entity_poly.pdbx_seq_one_letter_code
_entity_poly.pdbx_strand_id
1 'polypeptide(L)'
;MKGRPPTPKHILAMRGSKHAKGREELGAAPSAPITAPEWLKPRAQEIFGRVVAWLEGMGTLAESDEHVITRYSTTYVMWEYASQQLQALDSAYVEVLAPDGSIRFSRPVAMAMQAKECGEALRHLETVLGLTPGDRTRLGYGAVKVVVDPMDALLAKRG
;
A
#
# COMPACT_ATOMS: atom_id res chain seq x y z
N MET A 1 -4.67 -17.51 -20.48
CA MET A 1 -4.63 -17.77 -19.01
C MET A 1 -3.42 -17.06 -18.43
N LYS A 2 -3.58 -16.12 -17.51
CA LYS A 2 -2.46 -15.56 -16.75
C LYS A 2 -2.07 -16.59 -15.67
N GLY A 3 -0.87 -17.16 -15.79
CA GLY A 3 -0.34 -18.10 -14.79
C GLY A 3 -0.10 -17.38 -13.44
N ARG A 4 0.03 -18.18 -12.37
CA ARG A 4 0.40 -17.67 -11.04
C ARG A 4 1.72 -16.89 -11.12
N PRO A 5 1.83 -15.70 -10.49
CA PRO A 5 3.08 -14.95 -10.49
C PRO A 5 4.22 -15.80 -9.91
N PRO A 6 5.43 -15.65 -10.45
CA PRO A 6 6.57 -16.47 -10.06
C PRO A 6 6.95 -16.23 -8.58
N THR A 7 7.20 -17.33 -7.85
CA THR A 7 7.62 -17.25 -6.43
C THR A 7 9.03 -16.66 -6.34
N PRO A 8 9.29 -15.67 -5.46
CA PRO A 8 10.62 -15.09 -5.25
C PRO A 8 11.69 -16.09 -4.85
N LYS A 9 12.97 -15.84 -5.23
CA LYS A 9 14.10 -16.74 -5.01
C LYS A 9 14.30 -17.11 -3.53
N HIS A 10 14.20 -16.14 -2.63
CA HIS A 10 14.37 -16.36 -1.20
C HIS A 10 13.33 -17.33 -0.62
N ILE A 11 12.06 -17.24 -1.07
CA ILE A 11 11.00 -18.18 -0.64
C ILE A 11 11.29 -19.60 -1.18
N LEU A 12 11.79 -19.68 -2.42
CA LEU A 12 12.19 -20.98 -2.99
C LEU A 12 13.38 -21.57 -2.23
N ALA A 13 14.34 -20.73 -1.83
CA ALA A 13 15.50 -21.17 -1.04
C ALA A 13 15.07 -21.65 0.36
N MET A 14 14.20 -20.93 1.06
CA MET A 14 13.65 -21.34 2.36
C MET A 14 12.89 -22.67 2.29
N ARG A 15 12.27 -22.97 1.15
CA ARG A 15 11.57 -24.25 0.90
C ARG A 15 12.50 -25.37 0.41
N GLY A 16 13.81 -25.14 0.35
CA GLY A 16 14.78 -26.13 -0.14
C GLY A 16 14.61 -26.46 -1.63
N SER A 17 13.95 -25.60 -2.41
CA SER A 17 13.68 -25.87 -3.82
C SER A 17 14.94 -25.72 -4.67
N LYS A 18 15.25 -26.77 -5.46
CA LYS A 18 16.35 -26.76 -6.44
C LYS A 18 16.23 -25.63 -7.49
N HIS A 19 15.02 -25.09 -7.70
CA HIS A 19 14.77 -23.99 -8.62
C HIS A 19 15.23 -22.62 -8.07
N ALA A 20 15.63 -22.53 -6.79
CA ALA A 20 16.23 -21.33 -6.23
C ALA A 20 17.61 -21.01 -6.83
N LYS A 21 18.41 -22.06 -7.16
CA LYS A 21 19.80 -21.90 -7.63
C LYS A 21 19.93 -21.28 -9.03
N GLY A 22 18.93 -21.42 -9.88
CA GLY A 22 18.94 -20.89 -11.25
C GLY A 22 18.23 -19.54 -11.45
N ARG A 23 17.77 -18.92 -10.37
CA ARG A 23 17.03 -17.66 -10.44
C ARG A 23 17.93 -16.51 -10.03
N GLU A 24 18.18 -15.58 -10.95
CA GLU A 24 18.85 -14.32 -10.62
C GLU A 24 18.04 -13.57 -9.56
N GLU A 25 18.71 -13.05 -8.55
CA GLU A 25 18.11 -12.03 -7.72
C GLU A 25 17.95 -10.80 -8.61
N LEU A 26 16.71 -10.37 -8.78
CA LEU A 26 16.49 -9.01 -9.28
C LEU A 26 17.21 -8.11 -8.27
N GLY A 27 18.34 -7.56 -8.70
CA GLY A 27 19.07 -6.59 -7.89
C GLY A 27 18.10 -5.50 -7.41
N ALA A 28 18.35 -4.96 -6.23
CA ALA A 28 17.61 -3.79 -5.79
C ALA A 28 17.63 -2.76 -6.92
N ALA A 29 16.48 -2.30 -7.34
CA ALA A 29 16.40 -1.25 -8.33
C ALA A 29 17.25 -0.07 -7.83
N PRO A 30 18.02 0.62 -8.69
CA PRO A 30 18.79 1.76 -8.26
C PRO A 30 17.85 2.78 -7.62
N SER A 31 18.10 3.08 -6.36
CA SER A 31 17.33 4.06 -5.59
C SER A 31 17.81 5.45 -6.02
N ALA A 32 17.08 6.07 -6.95
CA ALA A 32 17.21 7.49 -7.21
C ALA A 32 16.30 8.25 -6.23
N PRO A 33 16.68 9.46 -5.77
CA PRO A 33 15.80 10.27 -4.94
C PRO A 33 14.56 10.65 -5.74
N ILE A 34 13.39 10.20 -5.26
CA ILE A 34 12.10 10.51 -5.87
C ILE A 34 11.53 11.76 -5.21
N THR A 35 11.23 12.77 -6.02
CA THR A 35 10.62 14.02 -5.55
C THR A 35 9.16 14.11 -5.96
N ALA A 36 8.36 14.73 -5.10
CA ALA A 36 6.96 14.95 -5.41
C ALA A 36 6.82 15.92 -6.60
N PRO A 37 5.95 15.64 -7.58
CA PRO A 37 5.66 16.57 -8.66
C PRO A 37 5.19 17.93 -8.14
N GLU A 38 5.66 19.03 -8.75
CA GLU A 38 5.37 20.40 -8.31
C GLU A 38 3.87 20.75 -8.33
N TRP A 39 3.10 20.13 -9.23
CA TRP A 39 1.67 20.36 -9.35
C TRP A 39 0.84 19.73 -8.21
N LEU A 40 1.42 18.85 -7.38
CA LEU A 40 0.72 18.28 -6.24
C LEU A 40 0.42 19.33 -5.19
N LYS A 41 -0.80 19.31 -4.67
CA LYS A 41 -1.19 20.15 -3.53
C LYS A 41 -0.37 19.81 -2.28
N PRO A 42 -0.13 20.76 -1.36
CA PRO A 42 0.73 20.55 -0.18
C PRO A 42 0.37 19.29 0.62
N ARG A 43 -0.92 19.03 0.84
CA ARG A 43 -1.36 17.83 1.56
C ARG A 43 -0.99 16.52 0.83
N ALA A 44 -1.10 16.51 -0.50
CA ALA A 44 -0.69 15.34 -1.29
C ALA A 44 0.84 15.18 -1.30
N GLN A 45 1.62 16.27 -1.28
CA GLN A 45 3.08 16.22 -1.14
C GLN A 45 3.49 15.62 0.21
N GLU A 46 2.80 15.95 1.31
CA GLU A 46 3.05 15.34 2.62
C GLU A 46 2.82 13.81 2.59
N ILE A 47 1.71 13.38 1.98
CA ILE A 47 1.39 11.94 1.85
C ILE A 47 2.43 11.26 0.96
N PHE A 48 2.85 11.90 -0.15
CA PHE A 48 3.88 11.41 -1.03
C PHE A 48 5.20 11.17 -0.27
N GLY A 49 5.69 12.16 0.46
CA GLY A 49 6.92 12.04 1.26
C GLY A 49 6.83 10.95 2.32
N ARG A 50 5.65 10.76 2.94
CA ARG A 50 5.42 9.70 3.91
C ARG A 50 5.51 8.31 3.27
N VAL A 51 4.91 8.12 2.09
CA VAL A 51 4.96 6.84 1.36
C VAL A 51 6.37 6.54 0.89
N VAL A 52 7.09 7.53 0.35
CA VAL A 52 8.51 7.40 -0.03
C VAL A 52 9.33 6.91 1.17
N ALA A 53 9.21 7.57 2.34
CA ALA A 53 9.93 7.17 3.55
C ALA A 53 9.59 5.74 4.00
N TRP A 54 8.34 5.29 3.85
CA TRP A 54 7.97 3.90 4.15
C TRP A 54 8.63 2.90 3.20
N LEU A 55 8.62 3.18 1.89
CA LEU A 55 9.21 2.30 0.88
C LEU A 55 10.74 2.27 0.99
N GLU A 56 11.38 3.41 1.29
CA GLU A 56 12.81 3.48 1.62
C GLU A 56 13.15 2.63 2.84
N GLY A 57 12.39 2.78 3.92
CA GLY A 57 12.57 1.98 5.14
C GLY A 57 12.38 0.48 4.93
N MET A 58 11.60 0.10 3.93
CA MET A 58 11.43 -1.31 3.49
C MET A 58 12.48 -1.75 2.46
N GLY A 59 13.28 -0.82 1.89
CA GLY A 59 14.24 -1.13 0.84
C GLY A 59 13.59 -1.53 -0.50
N THR A 60 12.38 -1.03 -0.78
CA THR A 60 11.60 -1.41 -1.96
C THR A 60 11.38 -0.29 -2.95
N LEU A 61 11.77 0.94 -2.59
CA LEU A 61 11.59 2.11 -3.43
C LEU A 61 12.34 1.98 -4.75
N ALA A 62 11.66 2.16 -5.86
CA ALA A 62 12.22 2.24 -7.20
C ALA A 62 11.80 3.56 -7.86
N GLU A 63 12.63 4.09 -8.75
CA GLU A 63 12.34 5.33 -9.50
C GLU A 63 11.01 5.25 -10.26
N SER A 64 10.68 4.07 -10.77
CA SER A 64 9.40 3.80 -11.46
C SER A 64 8.15 3.98 -10.58
N ASP A 65 8.32 4.03 -9.26
CA ASP A 65 7.19 4.08 -8.33
C ASP A 65 6.60 5.49 -8.17
N GLU A 66 7.29 6.53 -8.67
CA GLU A 66 6.83 7.92 -8.61
C GLU A 66 5.37 8.08 -9.04
N HIS A 67 4.99 7.50 -10.17
CA HIS A 67 3.63 7.60 -10.69
C HIS A 67 2.59 6.88 -9.82
N VAL A 68 2.96 5.77 -9.22
CA VAL A 68 2.08 5.01 -8.32
C VAL A 68 1.90 5.76 -7.01
N ILE A 69 2.99 6.29 -6.44
CA ILE A 69 2.98 7.09 -5.22
C ILE A 69 2.19 8.39 -5.44
N THR A 70 2.35 9.04 -6.59
CA THR A 70 1.58 10.24 -6.96
C THR A 70 0.08 9.96 -6.99
N ARG A 71 -0.34 8.86 -7.63
CA ARG A 71 -1.76 8.45 -7.65
C ARG A 71 -2.26 8.10 -6.25
N TYR A 72 -1.49 7.37 -5.47
CA TYR A 72 -1.82 7.06 -4.09
C TYR A 72 -2.08 8.34 -3.27
N SER A 73 -1.15 9.29 -3.33
CA SER A 73 -1.20 10.53 -2.57
C SER A 73 -2.41 11.38 -2.95
N THR A 74 -2.70 11.50 -4.24
CA THR A 74 -3.87 12.22 -4.74
C THR A 74 -5.17 11.54 -4.32
N THR A 75 -5.27 10.22 -4.48
CA THR A 75 -6.45 9.44 -4.12
C THR A 75 -6.69 9.48 -2.60
N TYR A 76 -5.61 9.45 -1.81
CA TYR A 76 -5.69 9.54 -0.34
C TYR A 76 -6.32 10.88 0.10
N VAL A 77 -5.88 11.99 -0.47
CA VAL A 77 -6.43 13.32 -0.14
C VAL A 77 -7.91 13.43 -0.54
N MET A 78 -8.30 12.85 -1.67
CA MET A 78 -9.71 12.80 -2.09
C MET A 78 -10.55 11.95 -1.13
N TRP A 79 -10.03 10.79 -0.72
CA TRP A 79 -10.67 9.92 0.27
C TRP A 79 -10.78 10.60 1.64
N GLU A 80 -9.71 11.24 2.11
CA GLU A 80 -9.66 11.98 3.37
C GLU A 80 -10.72 13.06 3.40
N TYR A 81 -10.81 13.88 2.33
CA TYR A 81 -11.81 14.94 2.19
C TYR A 81 -13.24 14.37 2.23
N ALA A 82 -13.53 13.36 1.40
CA ALA A 82 -14.87 12.78 1.36
C ALA A 82 -15.26 12.15 2.71
N SER A 83 -14.31 11.49 3.38
CA SER A 83 -14.51 10.90 4.71
C SER A 83 -14.79 11.94 5.79
N GLN A 84 -14.07 13.07 5.76
CA GLN A 84 -14.31 14.18 6.68
C GLN A 84 -15.70 14.81 6.47
N GLN A 85 -16.10 15.00 5.21
CA GLN A 85 -17.45 15.53 4.90
C GLN A 85 -18.55 14.57 5.39
N LEU A 86 -18.36 13.26 5.25
CA LEU A 86 -19.31 12.27 5.74
C LEU A 86 -19.46 12.29 7.25
N GLN A 87 -18.39 12.51 8.01
CA GLN A 87 -18.45 12.61 9.47
C GLN A 87 -19.23 13.84 9.96
N ALA A 88 -19.35 14.86 9.12
CA ALA A 88 -20.12 16.07 9.40
C ALA A 88 -21.63 15.92 9.08
N LEU A 89 -22.04 14.80 8.46
CA LEU A 89 -23.43 14.54 8.09
C LEU A 89 -24.08 13.60 9.10
N ASP A 90 -25.37 13.84 9.40
CA ASP A 90 -26.19 12.96 10.25
C ASP A 90 -26.46 11.59 9.58
N SER A 91 -26.47 11.56 8.25
CA SER A 91 -26.70 10.35 7.46
C SER A 91 -25.87 10.33 6.19
N ALA A 92 -25.32 9.16 5.86
CA ALA A 92 -24.66 8.91 4.58
C ALA A 92 -25.66 8.67 3.41
N TYR A 93 -26.96 8.70 3.70
CA TYR A 93 -28.02 8.44 2.71
C TYR A 93 -29.01 9.61 2.69
N VAL A 94 -29.54 9.88 1.50
CA VAL A 94 -30.64 10.83 1.26
C VAL A 94 -31.87 10.03 0.87
N GLU A 95 -32.98 10.29 1.55
CA GLU A 95 -34.28 9.71 1.22
C GLU A 95 -34.91 10.48 0.05
N VAL A 96 -35.36 9.73 -0.94
CA VAL A 96 -36.11 10.26 -2.08
C VAL A 96 -37.58 9.95 -1.82
N LEU A 97 -38.38 11.00 -1.64
CA LEU A 97 -39.81 10.89 -1.36
C LEU A 97 -40.62 10.70 -2.64
N ALA A 98 -41.68 9.95 -2.54
CA ALA A 98 -42.74 9.90 -3.54
C ALA A 98 -43.66 11.12 -3.42
N PRO A 99 -44.54 11.42 -4.41
CA PRO A 99 -45.44 12.58 -4.37
C PRO A 99 -46.45 12.56 -3.17
N ASP A 100 -46.67 11.41 -2.59
CA ASP A 100 -47.54 11.20 -1.42
C ASP A 100 -46.79 11.39 -0.07
N GLY A 101 -45.48 11.74 -0.12
CA GLY A 101 -44.64 11.93 1.06
C GLY A 101 -44.05 10.64 1.62
N SER A 102 -44.35 9.46 1.05
CA SER A 102 -43.70 8.21 1.46
C SER A 102 -42.25 8.11 0.95
N ILE A 103 -41.40 7.35 1.67
CA ILE A 103 -40.05 7.08 1.21
C ILE A 103 -40.10 6.14 0.02
N ARG A 104 -39.71 6.59 -1.15
CA ARG A 104 -39.64 5.79 -2.36
C ARG A 104 -38.38 4.91 -2.38
N PHE A 105 -37.22 5.50 -2.07
CA PHE A 105 -35.93 4.81 -1.93
C PHE A 105 -34.92 5.73 -1.24
N SER A 106 -33.85 5.14 -0.71
CA SER A 106 -32.71 5.89 -0.18
C SER A 106 -31.51 5.72 -1.13
N ARG A 107 -30.76 6.79 -1.33
CA ARG A 107 -29.52 6.76 -2.12
C ARG A 107 -28.36 7.31 -1.30
N PRO A 108 -27.13 6.78 -1.50
CA PRO A 108 -25.95 7.35 -0.84
C PRO A 108 -25.72 8.78 -1.32
N VAL A 109 -25.23 9.63 -0.43
CA VAL A 109 -24.74 10.97 -0.80
C VAL A 109 -23.50 10.85 -1.68
N ALA A 110 -23.20 11.87 -2.49
CA ALA A 110 -22.05 11.86 -3.40
C ALA A 110 -20.73 11.59 -2.67
N MET A 111 -20.54 12.13 -1.47
CA MET A 111 -19.34 11.91 -0.65
C MET A 111 -19.19 10.44 -0.21
N ALA A 112 -20.29 9.73 0.06
CA ALA A 112 -20.25 8.32 0.39
C ALA A 112 -19.79 7.46 -0.79
N MET A 113 -20.26 7.79 -1.99
CA MET A 113 -19.81 7.13 -3.22
C MET A 113 -18.32 7.41 -3.48
N GLN A 114 -17.91 8.67 -3.39
CA GLN A 114 -16.51 9.07 -3.58
C GLN A 114 -15.58 8.41 -2.56
N ALA A 115 -15.95 8.40 -1.27
CA ALA A 115 -15.16 7.74 -0.22
C ALA A 115 -15.00 6.24 -0.49
N LYS A 116 -16.07 5.58 -0.95
CA LYS A 116 -16.02 4.16 -1.32
C LYS A 116 -15.09 3.91 -2.51
N GLU A 117 -15.27 4.64 -3.61
CA GLU A 117 -14.46 4.49 -4.82
C GLU A 117 -12.97 4.75 -4.56
N CYS A 118 -12.67 5.85 -3.86
CA CYS A 118 -11.29 6.17 -3.46
C CYS A 118 -10.73 5.09 -2.52
N GLY A 119 -11.51 4.58 -1.58
CA GLY A 119 -11.09 3.52 -0.66
C GLY A 119 -10.78 2.21 -1.39
N GLU A 120 -11.54 1.85 -2.41
CA GLU A 120 -11.26 0.68 -3.25
C GLU A 120 -9.98 0.87 -4.08
N ALA A 121 -9.78 2.06 -4.65
CA ALA A 121 -8.56 2.41 -5.38
C ALA A 121 -7.33 2.41 -4.46
N LEU A 122 -7.42 2.97 -3.26
CA LEU A 122 -6.35 2.95 -2.26
C LEU A 122 -5.95 1.53 -1.88
N ARG A 123 -6.90 0.67 -1.58
CA ARG A 123 -6.63 -0.74 -1.25
C ARG A 123 -5.86 -1.44 -2.36
N HIS A 124 -6.21 -1.18 -3.62
CA HIS A 124 -5.45 -1.71 -4.75
C HIS A 124 -4.02 -1.16 -4.81
N LEU A 125 -3.86 0.16 -4.65
CA LEU A 125 -2.55 0.82 -4.65
C LEU A 125 -1.68 0.38 -3.46
N GLU A 126 -2.27 0.19 -2.27
CA GLU A 126 -1.59 -0.36 -1.10
C GLU A 126 -1.04 -1.76 -1.34
N THR A 127 -1.82 -2.61 -2.02
CA THR A 127 -1.38 -3.95 -2.43
C THR A 127 -0.22 -3.87 -3.43
N VAL A 128 -0.29 -2.98 -4.42
CA VAL A 128 0.76 -2.78 -5.42
C VAL A 128 2.06 -2.30 -4.76
N LEU A 129 1.97 -1.36 -3.83
CA LEU A 129 3.11 -0.79 -3.10
C LEU A 129 3.61 -1.69 -1.96
N GLY A 130 2.90 -2.80 -1.65
CA GLY A 130 3.27 -3.69 -0.55
C GLY A 130 3.08 -3.08 0.85
N LEU A 131 2.17 -2.12 1.00
CA LEU A 131 1.94 -1.41 2.26
C LEU A 131 1.12 -2.21 3.27
N THR A 132 0.40 -3.26 2.84
CA THR A 132 -0.38 -4.09 3.76
C THR A 132 0.49 -5.12 4.47
N PRO A 133 0.15 -5.55 5.71
CA PRO A 133 0.89 -6.59 6.42
C PRO A 133 0.99 -7.90 5.62
N GLY A 134 -0.10 -8.31 4.96
CA GLY A 134 -0.14 -9.52 4.13
C GLY A 134 0.79 -9.43 2.92
N ASP A 135 0.83 -8.28 2.27
CA ASP A 135 1.70 -8.07 1.11
C ASP A 135 3.18 -7.98 1.53
N ARG A 136 3.48 -7.35 2.67
CA ARG A 136 4.85 -7.37 3.24
C ARG A 136 5.33 -8.79 3.50
N THR A 137 4.49 -9.63 4.10
CA THR A 137 4.82 -11.04 4.33
C THR A 137 5.02 -11.79 3.01
N ARG A 138 4.17 -11.54 2.00
CA ARG A 138 4.28 -12.15 0.67
C ARG A 138 5.55 -11.73 -0.07
N LEU A 139 5.96 -10.47 0.09
CA LEU A 139 7.18 -9.91 -0.50
C LEU A 139 8.44 -10.24 0.31
N GLY A 140 8.29 -10.87 1.48
CA GLY A 140 9.40 -11.21 2.36
C GLY A 140 9.87 -10.07 3.25
N TYR A 141 9.13 -8.96 3.29
CA TYR A 141 9.40 -7.85 4.19
C TYR A 141 8.79 -8.14 5.56
N GLY A 142 9.58 -8.33 6.55
CA GLY A 142 9.12 -8.59 7.91
C GLY A 142 9.70 -9.84 8.56
N ALA A 143 10.51 -10.61 7.81
CA ALA A 143 11.12 -11.84 8.30
C ALA A 143 12.62 -11.73 8.61
N VAL A 144 13.21 -10.54 8.62
CA VAL A 144 14.62 -10.40 9.01
C VAL A 144 14.81 -9.31 10.07
N LYS A 145 14.24 -9.50 11.24
CA LYS A 145 15.09 -9.42 12.41
C LYS A 145 15.74 -10.81 12.49
N VAL A 146 16.98 -10.91 12.08
CA VAL A 146 17.84 -12.00 12.49
C VAL A 146 17.70 -12.03 14.02
N VAL A 147 16.91 -12.96 14.53
CA VAL A 147 17.03 -13.39 15.88
C VAL A 147 18.44 -13.99 15.90
N VAL A 148 19.41 -13.20 16.36
CA VAL A 148 20.72 -13.72 16.72
C VAL A 148 20.39 -14.86 17.65
N ASP A 149 20.66 -16.09 17.21
CA ASP A 149 20.45 -17.27 18.01
C ASP A 149 21.13 -16.98 19.36
N PRO A 150 20.42 -17.08 20.50
CA PRO A 150 21.04 -16.87 21.81
C PRO A 150 22.31 -17.68 22.00
N MET A 151 22.44 -18.80 21.27
CA MET A 151 23.63 -19.64 21.22
C MET A 151 24.80 -18.98 20.51
N ASP A 152 24.55 -18.29 19.36
CA ASP A 152 25.59 -17.54 18.64
C ASP A 152 26.09 -16.34 19.46
N ALA A 153 25.21 -15.69 20.21
CA ALA A 153 25.58 -14.62 21.12
C ALA A 153 26.42 -15.12 22.31
N LEU A 154 26.22 -16.35 22.75
CA LEU A 154 27.02 -17.02 23.79
C LEU A 154 28.39 -17.45 23.27
N LEU A 155 28.47 -17.95 22.05
CA LEU A 155 29.72 -18.36 21.41
C LEU A 155 30.62 -17.16 21.10
N ALA A 156 30.07 -16.03 20.69
CA ALA A 156 30.82 -14.80 20.44
C ALA A 156 31.41 -14.16 21.71
N LYS A 157 30.90 -14.50 22.93
CA LYS A 157 31.44 -14.05 24.23
C LYS A 157 32.57 -14.94 24.78
N ARG A 158 32.86 -16.07 24.15
CA ARG A 158 33.87 -17.04 24.60
C ARG A 158 35.20 -16.99 23.80
N GLY A 159 35.33 -16.12 22.82
CA GLY A 159 36.58 -15.80 22.14
C GLY A 159 37.03 -14.42 22.52
#